data_2261070b602fcd86cfc3d1a8ba11cf48
#
_entry.id   2261070b602fcd86cfc3d1a8ba11cf48
#
_cell.length_a   1.000
_cell.length_b   1.000
_cell.length_c   1.000
_cell.angle_alpha   90.00
_cell.angle_beta   90.00
_cell.angle_gamma   90.00
#
_symmetry.space_group_name_H-M   'P 1'
#
loop_
_entity.id
_entity.type
_entity.pdbx_description
1 polymer ?
#
loop_
_entity_poly.entity_id
_entity_poly.type
_entity_poly.pdbx_seq_one_letter_code
_entity_poly.pdbx_strand_id
1 'polypeptide(L)'
;MFGINLKQYHQFLTKNERNKVYLRKNTAEGRAIADSKYRTKRRLGKAGVQVPKLIARFKNTEEWENFDWSKINENFVIKPVSGYGGEGILIVRKKILKSKAESINFLMMNGKTMSLEEVKLHGAEILAGRYSMHGTADSLIIEERIKIHPMFFSLTKTGTPDIRVIVYNRVPVMAMFRIPTEKSGGKANLQQGAYGLGIDLATGITTFGIEGKGEETRKIYDFGKKKLIKVNGIKIPFWKEILETAVKCQRAIPGLGFMGVDVVLDKEKGPEVLEVNARPGLSIQLCNKAGLKRRIEKIDDITVRSDEHAIALAKYLFGEKFADKVTEKETEKRIQPLEIIKVRIPKGFKPDLQKSPILKQGKHRVVEVRAKVDTGAFRSSIDRNLAEKLGLLSSEKILYFRHYKSSLGKHKDRPVIGVTFWLQGKKVMTAVNVADRDKLRTKFLLGRKDLEGFLISAKSNLPNPSLTRGVETEIRKLKIKKNK
;
A
#
# COMPACT_ATOMS: atom_id res chain seq x y z
N MET A 1 -19.15 -19.07 -0.16
CA MET A 1 -18.67 -19.00 1.24
C MET A 1 -17.20 -18.63 1.21
N PHE A 2 -16.84 -17.57 1.92
CA PHE A 2 -15.48 -17.04 1.91
C PHE A 2 -14.49 -18.11 2.37
N GLY A 3 -13.45 -18.40 1.58
CA GLY A 3 -12.33 -19.24 1.98
C GLY A 3 -11.46 -18.64 3.09
N ILE A 4 -12.12 -17.99 4.07
CA ILE A 4 -11.46 -17.53 5.30
C ILE A 4 -11.36 -18.74 6.21
N ASN A 5 -10.12 -19.19 6.42
CA ASN A 5 -9.85 -20.21 7.40
C ASN A 5 -10.32 -19.71 8.77
N LEU A 6 -11.32 -20.35 9.37
CA LEU A 6 -11.88 -20.00 10.68
C LEU A 6 -10.81 -19.85 11.77
N LYS A 7 -9.67 -20.54 11.64
CA LYS A 7 -8.49 -20.38 12.51
C LYS A 7 -7.82 -19.00 12.41
N GLN A 8 -8.19 -18.16 11.45
CA GLN A 8 -7.57 -16.84 11.26
C GLN A 8 -8.53 -15.67 11.57
N TYR A 9 -9.76 -15.95 11.98
CA TYR A 9 -10.76 -14.92 12.21
C TYR A 9 -10.32 -13.91 13.28
N HIS A 10 -9.59 -14.35 14.31
CA HIS A 10 -9.03 -13.48 15.36
C HIS A 10 -8.02 -12.42 14.83
N GLN A 11 -7.55 -12.58 13.59
CA GLN A 11 -6.63 -11.63 12.95
C GLN A 11 -7.37 -10.46 12.30
N PHE A 12 -8.70 -10.59 12.10
CA PHE A 12 -9.52 -9.56 11.50
C PHE A 12 -9.93 -8.52 12.56
N LEU A 13 -9.88 -7.26 12.17
CA LEU A 13 -10.36 -6.16 12.99
C LEU A 13 -11.87 -6.06 12.85
N THR A 14 -12.59 -6.18 13.96
CA THR A 14 -14.04 -5.99 14.00
C THR A 14 -14.38 -4.50 14.13
N LYS A 15 -15.63 -4.12 13.77
CA LYS A 15 -16.12 -2.74 13.91
C LYS A 15 -16.08 -2.27 15.37
N ASN A 16 -16.49 -3.13 16.29
CA ASN A 16 -16.48 -2.81 17.71
C ASN A 16 -15.05 -2.60 18.25
N GLU A 17 -14.13 -3.47 17.89
CA GLU A 17 -12.73 -3.36 18.32
C GLU A 17 -12.05 -2.12 17.69
N ARG A 18 -12.29 -1.83 16.40
CA ARG A 18 -11.86 -0.57 15.79
C ARG A 18 -12.32 0.62 16.64
N ASN A 19 -13.61 0.68 16.97
CA ASN A 19 -14.19 1.81 17.68
C ASN A 19 -13.68 1.93 19.12
N LYS A 20 -13.57 0.81 19.84
CA LYS A 20 -13.20 0.82 21.26
C LYS A 20 -11.69 0.95 21.50
N VAL A 21 -10.86 0.45 20.59
CA VAL A 21 -9.41 0.39 20.77
C VAL A 21 -8.69 1.39 19.88
N TYR A 22 -8.80 1.21 18.56
CA TYR A 22 -7.93 1.91 17.61
C TYR A 22 -8.37 3.35 17.34
N LEU A 23 -9.66 3.67 17.40
CA LEU A 23 -10.11 5.06 17.24
C LEU A 23 -9.77 5.94 18.45
N ARG A 24 -9.36 5.38 19.58
CA ARG A 24 -8.80 6.16 20.70
C ARG A 24 -7.45 6.82 20.36
N LYS A 25 -6.75 6.31 19.35
CA LYS A 25 -5.54 6.94 18.79
C LYS A 25 -5.86 8.22 17.98
N ASN A 26 -7.15 8.49 17.72
CA ASN A 26 -7.61 9.68 17.02
C ASN A 26 -8.19 10.68 18.01
N THR A 27 -7.54 11.82 18.18
CA THR A 27 -8.02 12.92 19.03
C THR A 27 -9.31 13.54 18.45
N ALA A 28 -10.04 14.29 19.27
CA ALA A 28 -11.24 15.02 18.81
C ALA A 28 -10.87 16.02 17.71
N GLU A 29 -9.76 16.74 17.85
CA GLU A 29 -9.27 17.70 16.84
C GLU A 29 -8.90 17.00 15.52
N GLY A 30 -8.14 15.90 15.59
CA GLY A 30 -7.79 15.14 14.39
C GLY A 30 -9.03 14.65 13.63
N ARG A 31 -10.03 14.14 14.35
CA ARG A 31 -11.32 13.75 13.74
C ARG A 31 -12.04 14.93 13.10
N ALA A 32 -12.12 16.07 13.80
CA ALA A 32 -12.78 17.27 13.27
C ALA A 32 -12.09 17.83 12.01
N ILE A 33 -10.76 17.63 11.88
CA ILE A 33 -10.06 17.97 10.64
C ILE A 33 -10.45 17.00 9.53
N ALA A 34 -10.42 15.68 9.79
CA ALA A 34 -10.73 14.66 8.79
C ALA A 34 -12.21 14.70 8.34
N ASP A 35 -13.14 15.00 9.25
CA ASP A 35 -14.57 15.11 8.96
C ASP A 35 -14.93 16.37 8.13
N SER A 36 -13.97 17.29 7.93
CA SER A 36 -14.13 18.49 7.12
C SER A 36 -13.21 18.48 5.89
N LYS A 37 -13.76 18.30 4.70
CA LYS A 37 -13.01 18.33 3.43
C LYS A 37 -12.20 19.62 3.26
N TYR A 38 -12.76 20.75 3.68
CA TYR A 38 -12.09 22.04 3.63
C TYR A 38 -10.87 22.12 4.57
N ARG A 39 -11.05 21.72 5.85
CA ARG A 39 -9.96 21.74 6.84
C ARG A 39 -8.86 20.75 6.43
N THR A 40 -9.23 19.56 5.98
CA THR A 40 -8.31 18.55 5.47
C THR A 40 -7.47 19.11 4.32
N LYS A 41 -8.11 19.66 3.28
CA LYS A 41 -7.39 20.22 2.12
C LYS A 41 -6.43 21.33 2.51
N ARG A 42 -6.86 22.26 3.36
CA ARG A 42 -5.96 23.34 3.86
C ARG A 42 -4.75 22.78 4.60
N ARG A 43 -4.98 21.76 5.45
CA ARG A 43 -3.90 21.17 6.24
C ARG A 43 -2.91 20.42 5.36
N LEU A 44 -3.42 19.61 4.44
CA LEU A 44 -2.62 18.84 3.49
C LEU A 44 -1.84 19.74 2.53
N GLY A 45 -2.49 20.75 1.95
CA GLY A 45 -1.83 21.71 1.05
C GLY A 45 -0.67 22.45 1.72
N LYS A 46 -0.85 22.91 2.98
CA LYS A 46 0.24 23.52 3.77
C LYS A 46 1.41 22.56 4.01
N ALA A 47 1.16 21.26 4.04
CA ALA A 47 2.20 20.23 4.19
C ALA A 47 2.80 19.77 2.85
N GLY A 48 2.45 20.40 1.74
CA GLY A 48 2.95 20.04 0.41
C GLY A 48 2.38 18.71 -0.12
N VAL A 49 1.21 18.28 0.38
CA VAL A 49 0.48 17.13 -0.16
C VAL A 49 -0.44 17.64 -1.27
N GLN A 50 -0.38 16.99 -2.43
CA GLN A 50 -1.22 17.32 -3.57
C GLN A 50 -2.69 17.01 -3.24
N VAL A 51 -3.54 18.01 -3.44
CA VAL A 51 -5.00 17.94 -3.31
C VAL A 51 -5.64 18.70 -4.47
N PRO A 52 -6.86 18.37 -4.92
CA PRO A 52 -7.56 19.16 -5.93
C PRO A 52 -7.65 20.63 -5.52
N LYS A 53 -7.31 21.55 -6.44
CA LYS A 53 -7.29 22.97 -6.18
C LYS A 53 -8.67 23.46 -5.74
N LEU A 54 -8.74 24.13 -4.59
CA LEU A 54 -9.94 24.79 -4.14
C LEU A 54 -10.18 26.05 -4.97
N ILE A 55 -11.34 26.17 -5.60
CA ILE A 55 -11.74 27.34 -6.39
C ILE A 55 -12.49 28.32 -5.51
N ALA A 56 -13.54 27.84 -4.80
CA ALA A 56 -14.34 28.66 -3.92
C ALA A 56 -14.89 27.86 -2.73
N ARG A 57 -15.30 28.57 -1.68
CA ARG A 57 -16.02 28.02 -0.53
C ARG A 57 -17.15 28.97 -0.17
N PHE A 58 -18.32 28.42 0.14
CA PHE A 58 -19.50 29.16 0.54
C PHE A 58 -20.02 28.64 1.89
N LYS A 59 -20.33 29.55 2.79
CA LYS A 59 -20.78 29.22 4.15
C LYS A 59 -22.27 29.44 4.35
N ASN A 60 -22.89 30.23 3.48
CA ASN A 60 -24.31 30.57 3.52
C ASN A 60 -24.88 30.74 2.12
N THR A 61 -26.20 30.86 2.03
CA THR A 61 -26.93 30.99 0.78
C THR A 61 -26.64 32.31 0.05
N GLU A 62 -26.43 33.39 0.80
CA GLU A 62 -26.13 34.72 0.22
C GLU A 62 -24.82 34.71 -0.57
N GLU A 63 -23.72 34.17 0.04
CA GLU A 63 -22.45 34.00 -0.64
C GLU A 63 -22.59 33.14 -1.91
N TRP A 64 -23.47 32.11 -1.86
CA TRP A 64 -23.70 31.18 -2.96
C TRP A 64 -24.50 31.80 -4.11
N GLU A 65 -25.58 32.50 -3.81
CA GLU A 65 -26.44 33.15 -4.82
C GLU A 65 -25.70 34.27 -5.55
N ASN A 66 -24.86 35.05 -4.85
CA ASN A 66 -24.10 36.16 -5.39
C ASN A 66 -22.80 35.72 -6.09
N PHE A 67 -22.55 34.42 -6.23
CA PHE A 67 -21.32 33.95 -6.85
C PHE A 67 -21.26 34.27 -8.34
N ASP A 68 -20.15 34.90 -8.76
CA ASP A 68 -19.90 35.22 -10.16
C ASP A 68 -19.42 33.98 -10.94
N TRP A 69 -20.34 33.32 -11.61
CA TRP A 69 -20.10 32.13 -12.42
C TRP A 69 -19.24 32.38 -13.67
N SER A 70 -19.00 33.64 -14.05
CA SER A 70 -18.06 33.96 -15.14
C SER A 70 -16.63 33.58 -14.80
N LYS A 71 -16.26 33.62 -13.52
CA LYS A 71 -14.92 33.28 -13.01
C LYS A 71 -14.54 31.82 -13.12
N ILE A 72 -15.49 30.92 -13.37
CA ILE A 72 -15.22 29.51 -13.56
C ILE A 72 -15.20 29.20 -15.06
N ASN A 73 -14.01 28.99 -15.61
CA ASN A 73 -13.82 28.65 -17.02
C ASN A 73 -13.52 27.16 -17.24
N GLU A 74 -13.25 26.41 -16.18
CA GLU A 74 -12.78 25.02 -16.23
C GLU A 74 -13.84 24.03 -15.70
N ASN A 75 -13.53 22.76 -15.85
CA ASN A 75 -14.29 21.66 -15.25
C ASN A 75 -14.12 21.70 -13.73
N PHE A 76 -15.20 21.56 -13.01
CA PHE A 76 -15.18 21.66 -11.55
C PHE A 76 -16.08 20.62 -10.89
N VAL A 77 -15.95 20.54 -9.57
CA VAL A 77 -16.77 19.67 -8.72
C VAL A 77 -17.31 20.48 -7.57
N ILE A 78 -18.62 20.38 -7.33
CA ILE A 78 -19.28 20.93 -6.14
C ILE A 78 -19.39 19.81 -5.11
N LYS A 79 -19.05 20.09 -3.85
CA LYS A 79 -19.11 19.10 -2.76
C LYS A 79 -19.56 19.73 -1.44
N PRO A 80 -20.37 19.02 -0.63
CA PRO A 80 -20.56 19.37 0.77
C PRO A 80 -19.25 19.20 1.55
N VAL A 81 -18.98 20.10 2.50
CA VAL A 81 -17.76 20.05 3.34
C VAL A 81 -17.81 18.88 4.31
N SER A 82 -18.95 18.64 4.95
CA SER A 82 -19.19 17.58 5.95
C SER A 82 -20.00 16.40 5.41
N GLY A 83 -20.18 16.30 4.10
CA GLY A 83 -20.88 15.20 3.44
C GLY A 83 -20.14 13.88 3.50
N TYR A 84 -20.86 12.77 3.42
CA TYR A 84 -20.32 11.40 3.45
C TYR A 84 -20.85 10.54 2.30
N GLY A 85 -20.17 9.43 2.02
CA GLY A 85 -20.64 8.44 1.04
C GLY A 85 -20.71 8.92 -0.42
N GLY A 86 -20.16 10.10 -0.73
CA GLY A 86 -20.24 10.71 -2.07
C GLY A 86 -21.61 11.33 -2.40
N GLU A 87 -22.46 11.56 -1.40
CA GLU A 87 -23.75 12.24 -1.58
C GLU A 87 -23.56 13.75 -1.73
N GLY A 88 -24.44 14.40 -2.49
CA GLY A 88 -24.39 15.84 -2.77
C GLY A 88 -23.24 16.29 -3.68
N ILE A 89 -22.47 15.37 -4.28
CA ILE A 89 -21.38 15.71 -5.20
C ILE A 89 -21.92 15.90 -6.61
N LEU A 90 -21.71 17.11 -7.19
CA LEU A 90 -21.92 17.37 -8.60
C LEU A 90 -20.58 17.48 -9.32
N ILE A 91 -20.43 16.70 -10.41
CA ILE A 91 -19.22 16.71 -11.24
C ILE A 91 -19.56 17.34 -12.59
N VAL A 92 -19.08 18.56 -12.82
CA VAL A 92 -19.26 19.30 -14.06
C VAL A 92 -18.15 18.95 -15.04
N ARG A 93 -18.58 18.49 -16.23
CA ARG A 93 -17.69 18.15 -17.34
C ARG A 93 -17.36 19.37 -18.19
N LYS A 94 -18.34 20.24 -18.42
CA LYS A 94 -18.21 21.41 -19.30
C LYS A 94 -19.27 22.46 -18.99
N LYS A 95 -18.89 23.73 -18.96
CA LYS A 95 -19.79 24.88 -19.00
C LYS A 95 -20.23 25.11 -20.43
N ILE A 96 -21.51 25.30 -20.68
CA ILE A 96 -22.13 25.57 -21.98
C ILE A 96 -22.75 26.96 -21.93
N LEU A 97 -22.26 27.86 -22.75
CA LEU A 97 -22.84 29.18 -22.96
C LEU A 97 -23.78 29.12 -24.17
N LYS A 98 -25.04 29.46 -24.01
CA LYS A 98 -25.99 29.58 -25.10
C LYS A 98 -26.00 31.04 -25.57
N SER A 99 -25.54 31.28 -26.80
CA SER A 99 -25.33 32.61 -27.39
C SER A 99 -26.60 33.45 -27.55
N LYS A 100 -27.81 32.87 -27.53
CA LYS A 100 -29.10 33.59 -27.74
C LYS A 100 -29.86 33.96 -26.46
N ALA A 101 -29.46 33.49 -25.27
CA ALA A 101 -30.23 33.67 -24.06
C ALA A 101 -29.40 34.03 -22.81
N GLU A 102 -28.11 34.36 -22.94
CA GLU A 102 -27.19 34.59 -21.81
C GLU A 102 -27.26 33.48 -20.73
N SER A 103 -27.91 32.35 -21.00
CA SER A 103 -28.11 31.30 -20.03
C SER A 103 -26.89 30.37 -19.94
N ILE A 104 -26.43 30.18 -18.73
CA ILE A 104 -25.34 29.26 -18.40
C ILE A 104 -25.94 27.86 -18.13
N ASN A 105 -25.46 26.84 -18.83
CA ASN A 105 -25.79 25.47 -18.58
C ASN A 105 -24.53 24.65 -18.32
N PHE A 106 -24.65 23.53 -17.63
CA PHE A 106 -23.54 22.68 -17.27
C PHE A 106 -23.78 21.24 -17.74
N LEU A 107 -22.86 20.71 -18.54
CA LEU A 107 -22.86 19.29 -18.88
C LEU A 107 -22.20 18.51 -17.73
N MET A 108 -22.95 17.63 -17.12
CA MET A 108 -22.50 16.78 -16.01
C MET A 108 -21.75 15.55 -16.53
N MET A 109 -20.97 14.89 -15.65
CA MET A 109 -20.25 13.65 -16.00
C MET A 109 -21.16 12.50 -16.43
N ASN A 110 -22.38 12.43 -15.91
CA ASN A 110 -23.41 11.43 -16.28
C ASN A 110 -24.12 11.72 -17.63
N GLY A 111 -23.70 12.76 -18.35
CA GLY A 111 -24.28 13.18 -19.64
C GLY A 111 -25.53 14.06 -19.54
N LYS A 112 -26.08 14.29 -18.36
CA LYS A 112 -27.21 15.21 -18.15
C LYS A 112 -26.74 16.66 -18.25
N THR A 113 -27.61 17.54 -18.69
CA THR A 113 -27.39 18.99 -18.66
C THR A 113 -28.23 19.56 -17.50
N MET A 114 -27.62 20.44 -16.71
CA MET A 114 -28.28 21.21 -15.65
C MET A 114 -28.19 22.70 -15.97
N SER A 115 -29.25 23.44 -15.68
CA SER A 115 -29.23 24.91 -15.74
C SER A 115 -28.45 25.50 -14.57
N LEU A 116 -28.16 26.78 -14.63
CA LEU A 116 -27.53 27.49 -13.50
C LEU A 116 -28.44 27.47 -12.26
N GLU A 117 -29.77 27.63 -12.45
CA GLU A 117 -30.77 27.60 -11.39
C GLU A 117 -30.80 26.24 -10.70
N GLU A 118 -30.76 25.14 -11.46
CA GLU A 118 -30.70 23.78 -10.89
C GLU A 118 -29.41 23.55 -10.09
N VAL A 119 -28.28 24.07 -10.56
CA VAL A 119 -26.99 24.01 -9.83
C VAL A 119 -27.05 24.87 -8.56
N LYS A 120 -27.64 26.08 -8.63
CA LYS A 120 -27.86 26.94 -7.45
C LYS A 120 -28.77 26.28 -6.43
N LEU A 121 -29.89 25.68 -6.86
CA LEU A 121 -30.78 24.95 -5.98
C LEU A 121 -30.07 23.79 -5.28
N HIS A 122 -29.30 22.99 -6.01
CA HIS A 122 -28.52 21.90 -5.41
C HIS A 122 -27.50 22.42 -4.38
N GLY A 123 -26.84 23.56 -4.64
CA GLY A 123 -25.95 24.20 -3.66
C GLY A 123 -26.67 24.66 -2.41
N ALA A 124 -27.87 25.23 -2.55
CA ALA A 124 -28.74 25.61 -1.43
C ALA A 124 -29.12 24.38 -0.58
N GLU A 125 -29.45 23.24 -1.20
CA GLU A 125 -29.69 21.97 -0.48
C GLU A 125 -28.49 21.51 0.32
N ILE A 126 -27.26 21.66 -0.23
CA ILE A 126 -26.01 21.34 0.51
C ILE A 126 -25.90 22.26 1.74
N LEU A 127 -26.07 23.57 1.55
CA LEU A 127 -25.98 24.56 2.64
C LEU A 127 -27.03 24.34 3.72
N ALA A 128 -28.23 23.91 3.34
CA ALA A 128 -29.30 23.51 4.27
C ALA A 128 -28.97 22.22 5.05
N GLY A 129 -27.91 21.52 4.72
CA GLY A 129 -27.47 20.31 5.43
C GLY A 129 -28.05 19.00 4.94
N ARG A 130 -28.75 18.96 3.79
CA ARG A 130 -29.37 17.75 3.23
C ARG A 130 -28.40 16.58 3.12
N TYR A 131 -27.13 16.83 2.83
CA TYR A 131 -26.08 15.84 2.63
C TYR A 131 -25.05 15.81 3.77
N SER A 132 -25.31 16.55 4.85
CA SER A 132 -24.43 16.62 6.01
C SER A 132 -24.49 15.32 6.83
N MET A 133 -23.33 14.92 7.36
CA MET A 133 -23.19 13.73 8.21
C MET A 133 -24.06 13.79 9.49
N HIS A 134 -24.39 15.00 9.93
CA HIS A 134 -25.12 15.24 11.18
C HIS A 134 -26.50 15.88 10.97
N GLY A 135 -26.97 16.04 9.72
CA GLY A 135 -28.24 16.68 9.40
C GLY A 135 -28.30 18.18 9.78
N THR A 136 -27.13 18.81 9.98
CA THR A 136 -27.03 20.25 10.30
C THR A 136 -26.58 21.04 9.08
N ALA A 137 -26.80 22.35 9.08
CA ALA A 137 -26.31 23.26 8.05
C ALA A 137 -24.81 22.99 7.77
N ASP A 138 -24.44 22.98 6.50
CA ASP A 138 -23.09 22.71 6.04
C ASP A 138 -22.54 23.89 5.23
N SER A 139 -21.31 23.80 4.83
CA SER A 139 -20.69 24.64 3.81
C SER A 139 -20.50 23.81 2.54
N LEU A 140 -20.40 24.46 1.40
CA LEU A 140 -20.01 23.80 0.16
C LEU A 140 -18.69 24.33 -0.37
N ILE A 141 -18.00 23.52 -1.15
CA ILE A 141 -16.80 23.90 -1.87
C ILE A 141 -16.92 23.61 -3.36
N ILE A 142 -16.33 24.49 -4.16
CA ILE A 142 -16.03 24.23 -5.57
C ILE A 142 -14.53 23.93 -5.69
N GLU A 143 -14.21 22.85 -6.35
CA GLU A 143 -12.82 22.45 -6.60
C GLU A 143 -12.58 22.05 -8.06
N GLU A 144 -11.34 22.09 -8.47
CA GLU A 144 -10.91 21.61 -9.79
C GLU A 144 -11.26 20.11 -9.95
N ARG A 145 -11.75 19.77 -11.13
CA ARG A 145 -12.02 18.37 -11.46
C ARG A 145 -10.73 17.65 -11.83
N ILE A 146 -10.44 16.55 -11.16
CA ILE A 146 -9.29 15.70 -11.43
C ILE A 146 -9.39 15.11 -12.85
N LYS A 147 -8.31 15.18 -13.61
CA LYS A 147 -8.16 14.52 -14.91
C LYS A 147 -7.65 13.11 -14.68
N ILE A 148 -8.56 12.15 -14.51
CA ILE A 148 -8.24 10.78 -14.11
C ILE A 148 -7.20 10.14 -15.07
N HIS A 149 -6.20 9.48 -14.50
CA HIS A 149 -5.16 8.76 -15.23
C HIS A 149 -5.78 7.74 -16.21
N PRO A 150 -5.30 7.63 -17.47
CA PRO A 150 -5.91 6.81 -18.54
C PRO A 150 -6.13 5.36 -18.12
N MET A 151 -5.20 4.76 -17.37
CA MET A 151 -5.33 3.40 -16.87
C MET A 151 -6.57 3.20 -15.99
N PHE A 152 -6.93 4.18 -15.15
CA PHE A 152 -8.10 4.10 -14.28
C PHE A 152 -9.37 4.37 -15.04
N PHE A 153 -9.31 5.31 -15.98
CA PHE A 153 -10.44 5.63 -16.84
C PHE A 153 -10.90 4.41 -17.67
N SER A 154 -9.97 3.53 -18.07
CA SER A 154 -10.32 2.32 -18.83
C SER A 154 -11.06 1.26 -18.01
N LEU A 155 -11.04 1.35 -16.69
CA LEU A 155 -11.62 0.34 -15.79
C LEU A 155 -13.03 0.69 -15.29
N THR A 156 -13.55 1.86 -15.64
CA THR A 156 -14.89 2.29 -15.25
C THR A 156 -15.55 3.13 -16.35
N LYS A 157 -16.86 3.01 -16.52
CA LYS A 157 -17.66 3.94 -17.35
C LYS A 157 -18.11 5.17 -16.57
N THR A 158 -18.25 5.02 -15.26
CA THR A 158 -18.84 6.04 -14.39
C THR A 158 -18.02 6.20 -13.12
N GLY A 159 -17.92 7.43 -12.64
CA GLY A 159 -17.24 7.74 -11.36
C GLY A 159 -15.72 7.77 -11.45
N THR A 160 -15.12 7.93 -10.30
CA THR A 160 -13.66 8.09 -10.14
C THR A 160 -13.11 6.93 -9.32
N PRO A 161 -12.28 6.05 -9.91
CA PRO A 161 -11.56 5.04 -9.16
C PRO A 161 -10.56 5.70 -8.20
N ASP A 162 -10.37 5.10 -7.05
CA ASP A 162 -9.41 5.58 -6.05
C ASP A 162 -8.65 4.45 -5.37
N ILE A 163 -7.58 4.83 -4.69
CA ILE A 163 -6.75 3.94 -3.90
C ILE A 163 -6.92 4.32 -2.44
N ARG A 164 -7.50 3.43 -1.64
CA ARG A 164 -7.56 3.59 -0.18
C ARG A 164 -6.34 2.96 0.46
N VAL A 165 -5.60 3.77 1.21
CA VAL A 165 -4.48 3.31 2.03
C VAL A 165 -4.84 3.49 3.50
N ILE A 166 -4.82 2.41 4.28
CA ILE A 166 -4.92 2.50 5.74
C ILE A 166 -3.55 2.76 6.31
N VAL A 167 -3.46 3.82 7.10
CA VAL A 167 -2.24 4.23 7.81
C VAL A 167 -2.49 4.13 9.31
N TYR A 168 -1.59 3.48 10.01
CA TYR A 168 -1.59 3.39 11.46
C TYR A 168 -0.20 3.70 11.99
N ASN A 169 -0.13 4.59 12.97
CA ASN A 169 1.14 5.04 13.57
C ASN A 169 2.20 5.37 12.49
N ARG A 170 1.82 6.16 11.48
CA ARG A 170 2.60 6.57 10.31
C ARG A 170 2.96 5.45 9.33
N VAL A 171 2.61 4.19 9.59
CA VAL A 171 2.93 3.06 8.72
C VAL A 171 1.72 2.69 7.86
N PRO A 172 1.84 2.66 6.52
CA PRO A 172 0.83 2.04 5.65
C PRO A 172 0.69 0.55 5.98
N VAL A 173 -0.49 0.12 6.43
CA VAL A 173 -0.72 -1.26 6.88
C VAL A 173 -1.50 -2.10 5.89
N MET A 174 -2.34 -1.46 5.06
CA MET A 174 -3.16 -2.15 4.07
C MET A 174 -3.60 -1.17 2.98
N ALA A 175 -3.74 -1.66 1.74
CA ALA A 175 -4.22 -0.85 0.63
C ALA A 175 -5.20 -1.62 -0.24
N MET A 176 -6.16 -0.90 -0.86
CA MET A 176 -7.06 -1.43 -1.87
C MET A 176 -7.30 -0.42 -2.98
N PHE A 177 -7.52 -0.91 -4.17
CA PHE A 177 -8.00 -0.16 -5.32
C PHE A 177 -9.51 -0.33 -5.43
N ARG A 178 -10.27 0.78 -5.46
CA ARG A 178 -11.72 0.79 -5.56
C ARG A 178 -12.13 1.26 -6.94
N ILE A 179 -12.96 0.48 -7.60
CA ILE A 179 -13.41 0.77 -8.97
C ILE A 179 -14.94 0.93 -8.93
N PRO A 180 -15.47 2.12 -9.24
CA PRO A 180 -16.91 2.34 -9.35
C PRO A 180 -17.55 1.45 -10.42
N THR A 181 -18.79 1.07 -10.19
CA THR A 181 -19.63 0.31 -11.11
C THR A 181 -20.94 1.06 -11.37
N GLU A 182 -21.71 0.62 -12.34
CA GLU A 182 -23.07 1.13 -12.54
C GLU A 182 -23.95 0.85 -11.32
N LYS A 183 -23.79 -0.33 -10.69
CA LYS A 183 -24.49 -0.71 -9.44
C LYS A 183 -24.18 0.24 -8.29
N SER A 184 -22.95 0.75 -8.21
CA SER A 184 -22.56 1.69 -7.15
C SER A 184 -22.97 3.16 -7.46
N GLY A 185 -23.66 3.40 -8.56
CA GLY A 185 -24.00 4.75 -9.02
C GLY A 185 -22.77 5.62 -9.27
N GLY A 186 -21.66 5.03 -9.71
CA GLY A 186 -20.41 5.73 -9.96
C GLY A 186 -19.59 6.06 -8.69
N LYS A 187 -20.00 5.56 -7.52
CA LYS A 187 -19.30 5.79 -6.25
C LYS A 187 -18.28 4.66 -5.99
N ALA A 188 -17.07 5.02 -5.57
CA ALA A 188 -16.02 4.06 -5.18
C ALA A 188 -16.28 3.46 -3.79
N ASN A 189 -17.52 2.99 -3.55
CA ASN A 189 -17.96 2.45 -2.28
C ASN A 189 -18.39 0.99 -2.42
N LEU A 190 -17.66 0.09 -1.77
CA LEU A 190 -17.93 -1.35 -1.83
C LEU A 190 -19.33 -1.71 -1.31
N GLN A 191 -19.81 -1.03 -0.27
CA GLN A 191 -21.16 -1.31 0.28
C GLN A 191 -22.27 -0.98 -0.71
N GLN A 192 -21.98 -0.13 -1.70
CA GLN A 192 -22.90 0.27 -2.76
C GLN A 192 -22.67 -0.50 -4.08
N GLY A 193 -21.78 -1.49 -4.10
CA GLY A 193 -21.57 -2.35 -5.26
C GLY A 193 -20.33 -2.06 -6.10
N ALA A 194 -19.39 -1.24 -5.61
CA ALA A 194 -18.11 -1.06 -6.28
C ALA A 194 -17.22 -2.30 -6.16
N TYR A 195 -16.25 -2.46 -7.07
CA TYR A 195 -15.17 -3.42 -6.90
C TYR A 195 -14.14 -2.93 -5.90
N GLY A 196 -13.58 -3.88 -5.13
CA GLY A 196 -12.42 -3.65 -4.27
C GLY A 196 -11.33 -4.66 -4.57
N LEU A 197 -10.16 -4.18 -4.98
CA LEU A 197 -9.00 -5.01 -5.28
C LEU A 197 -7.92 -4.77 -4.24
N GLY A 198 -7.49 -5.81 -3.52
CA GLY A 198 -6.36 -5.72 -2.59
C GLY A 198 -5.07 -5.39 -3.33
N ILE A 199 -4.22 -4.60 -2.70
CA ILE A 199 -2.92 -4.20 -3.28
C ILE A 199 -1.79 -4.68 -2.38
N ASP A 200 -0.81 -5.36 -2.96
CA ASP A 200 0.43 -5.68 -2.28
C ASP A 200 1.24 -4.42 -1.99
N LEU A 201 1.53 -4.16 -0.71
CA LEU A 201 2.24 -2.96 -0.28
C LEU A 201 3.70 -2.91 -0.77
N ALA A 202 4.33 -4.04 -1.04
CA ALA A 202 5.71 -4.06 -1.52
C ALA A 202 5.83 -3.66 -2.99
N THR A 203 4.88 -4.09 -3.83
CA THR A 203 4.99 -3.98 -5.29
C THR A 203 3.99 -3.02 -5.93
N GLY A 204 2.85 -2.74 -5.27
CA GLY A 204 1.74 -2.00 -5.86
C GLY A 204 0.93 -2.81 -6.89
N ILE A 205 1.01 -4.14 -6.81
CA ILE A 205 0.27 -5.03 -7.71
C ILE A 205 -0.99 -5.50 -7.00
N THR A 206 -2.12 -5.52 -7.72
CA THR A 206 -3.38 -6.03 -7.20
C THR A 206 -3.34 -7.54 -7.01
N THR A 207 -4.00 -8.04 -5.96
CA THR A 207 -3.88 -9.46 -5.55
C THR A 207 -5.19 -10.21 -5.63
N PHE A 208 -6.24 -9.70 -5.03
CA PHE A 208 -7.53 -10.35 -4.93
C PHE A 208 -8.65 -9.33 -5.10
N GLY A 209 -9.80 -9.74 -5.59
CA GLY A 209 -10.93 -8.84 -5.84
C GLY A 209 -12.22 -9.31 -5.19
N ILE A 210 -13.01 -8.34 -4.73
CA ILE A 210 -14.40 -8.53 -4.31
C ILE A 210 -15.30 -7.51 -5.00
N GLU A 211 -16.55 -7.85 -5.18
CA GLU A 211 -17.63 -6.96 -5.60
C GLU A 211 -18.58 -6.74 -4.44
N GLY A 212 -19.00 -5.51 -4.24
CA GLY A 212 -20.04 -5.17 -3.28
C GLY A 212 -19.72 -5.60 -1.85
N LYS A 213 -20.70 -6.26 -1.21
CA LYS A 213 -20.58 -6.68 0.20
C LYS A 213 -19.63 -7.85 0.43
N GLY A 214 -18.95 -8.32 -0.60
CA GLY A 214 -17.88 -9.30 -0.43
C GLY A 214 -17.97 -10.51 -1.36
N GLU A 215 -18.66 -10.46 -2.47
CA GLU A 215 -18.62 -11.48 -3.51
C GLU A 215 -17.24 -11.52 -4.18
N GLU A 216 -16.65 -12.71 -4.30
CA GLU A 216 -15.34 -12.87 -4.95
C GLU A 216 -15.48 -12.54 -6.44
N THR A 217 -14.64 -11.64 -6.94
CA THR A 217 -14.50 -11.38 -8.37
C THR A 217 -13.09 -11.71 -8.84
N ARG A 218 -12.98 -12.41 -9.96
CA ARG A 218 -11.69 -12.83 -10.56
C ARG A 218 -11.34 -12.04 -11.80
N LYS A 219 -12.34 -11.43 -12.43
CA LYS A 219 -12.18 -10.64 -13.66
C LYS A 219 -13.06 -9.39 -13.59
N ILE A 220 -12.58 -8.33 -14.21
CA ILE A 220 -13.32 -7.08 -14.44
C ILE A 220 -13.20 -6.70 -15.91
N TYR A 221 -14.12 -5.87 -16.40
CA TYR A 221 -14.08 -5.42 -17.77
C TYR A 221 -13.16 -4.20 -17.91
N ASP A 222 -12.22 -4.27 -18.87
CA ASP A 222 -11.38 -3.14 -19.29
C ASP A 222 -12.01 -2.53 -20.53
N PHE A 223 -12.64 -1.37 -20.39
CA PHE A 223 -13.34 -0.66 -21.47
C PHE A 223 -12.38 -0.14 -22.53
N GLY A 224 -11.14 0.21 -22.15
CA GLY A 224 -10.10 0.63 -23.10
C GLY A 224 -9.65 -0.51 -23.99
N LYS A 225 -9.48 -1.70 -23.42
CA LYS A 225 -9.10 -2.91 -24.16
C LYS A 225 -10.28 -3.73 -24.67
N LYS A 226 -11.50 -3.33 -24.34
CA LYS A 226 -12.76 -4.01 -24.68
C LYS A 226 -12.77 -5.52 -24.35
N LYS A 227 -12.21 -5.90 -23.20
CA LYS A 227 -12.12 -7.31 -22.77
C LYS A 227 -12.12 -7.47 -21.26
N LEU A 228 -12.42 -8.70 -20.80
CA LEU A 228 -12.24 -9.08 -19.41
C LEU A 228 -10.75 -9.25 -19.09
N ILE A 229 -10.31 -8.61 -18.03
CA ILE A 229 -8.96 -8.77 -17.48
C ILE A 229 -9.02 -9.38 -16.08
N LYS A 230 -7.97 -10.11 -15.68
CA LYS A 230 -7.84 -10.62 -14.31
C LYS A 230 -7.70 -9.47 -13.32
N VAL A 231 -8.36 -9.58 -12.17
CA VAL A 231 -8.25 -8.56 -11.08
C VAL A 231 -6.89 -8.57 -10.40
N ASN A 232 -6.21 -9.69 -10.41
CA ASN A 232 -4.86 -9.84 -9.90
C ASN A 232 -3.82 -9.51 -11.00
N GLY A 233 -2.72 -8.84 -10.62
CA GLY A 233 -1.63 -8.48 -11.54
C GLY A 233 -1.74 -7.09 -12.15
N ILE A 234 -2.73 -6.29 -11.80
CA ILE A 234 -2.82 -4.91 -12.23
C ILE A 234 -1.79 -4.11 -11.42
N LYS A 235 -0.82 -3.51 -12.10
CA LYS A 235 0.20 -2.69 -11.45
C LYS A 235 -0.29 -1.26 -11.31
N ILE A 236 -0.37 -0.75 -10.09
CA ILE A 236 -0.76 0.63 -9.82
C ILE A 236 0.40 1.57 -10.15
N PRO A 237 0.20 2.58 -11.01
CA PRO A 237 1.22 3.59 -11.29
C PRO A 237 1.52 4.43 -10.04
N PHE A 238 2.69 5.07 -10.00
CA PHE A 238 3.10 5.98 -8.92
C PHE A 238 3.00 5.36 -7.51
N TRP A 239 3.20 4.03 -7.40
CA TRP A 239 2.97 3.33 -6.14
C TRP A 239 3.84 3.84 -4.98
N LYS A 240 5.09 4.21 -5.26
CA LYS A 240 5.99 4.77 -4.27
C LYS A 240 5.45 6.10 -3.75
N GLU A 241 5.06 6.97 -4.66
CA GLU A 241 4.53 8.30 -4.38
C GLU A 241 3.19 8.21 -3.62
N ILE A 242 2.34 7.24 -3.91
CA ILE A 242 1.09 6.99 -3.17
C ILE A 242 1.39 6.65 -1.70
N LEU A 243 2.37 5.78 -1.44
CA LEU A 243 2.74 5.44 -0.06
C LEU A 243 3.35 6.64 0.68
N GLU A 244 4.21 7.42 0.01
CA GLU A 244 4.78 8.65 0.55
C GLU A 244 3.69 9.67 0.87
N THR A 245 2.74 9.85 -0.03
CA THR A 245 1.57 10.72 0.16
C THR A 245 0.74 10.30 1.38
N ALA A 246 0.46 9.01 1.51
CA ALA A 246 -0.32 8.49 2.65
C ALA A 246 0.38 8.71 4.00
N VAL A 247 1.70 8.53 4.06
CA VAL A 247 2.51 8.81 5.26
C VAL A 247 2.51 10.31 5.58
N LYS A 248 2.73 11.15 4.57
CA LYS A 248 2.70 12.62 4.72
C LYS A 248 1.35 13.13 5.23
N CYS A 249 0.23 12.53 4.78
CA CYS A 249 -1.11 12.88 5.25
C CYS A 249 -1.24 12.70 6.76
N GLN A 250 -0.78 11.58 7.32
CA GLN A 250 -0.88 11.35 8.77
C GLN A 250 0.02 12.31 9.55
N ARG A 251 1.21 12.61 9.04
CA ARG A 251 2.09 13.61 9.64
C ARG A 251 1.49 15.01 9.60
N ALA A 252 0.78 15.36 8.53
CA ALA A 252 0.14 16.67 8.35
C ALA A 252 -1.08 16.87 9.26
N ILE A 253 -1.74 15.79 9.70
CA ILE A 253 -2.91 15.86 10.59
C ILE A 253 -2.55 15.22 11.93
N PRO A 254 -1.94 15.99 12.86
CA PRO A 254 -1.64 15.50 14.20
C PRO A 254 -2.90 14.99 14.90
N GLY A 255 -2.76 13.94 15.69
CA GLY A 255 -3.86 13.35 16.41
C GLY A 255 -4.72 12.36 15.59
N LEU A 256 -4.37 12.04 14.35
CA LEU A 256 -4.92 10.89 13.64
C LEU A 256 -3.93 9.72 13.68
N GLY A 257 -3.99 8.87 14.70
CA GLY A 257 -3.15 7.67 14.79
C GLY A 257 -3.63 6.52 13.91
N PHE A 258 -4.91 6.51 13.53
CA PHE A 258 -5.52 5.50 12.66
C PHE A 258 -6.43 6.16 11.64
N MET A 259 -6.11 6.04 10.36
CA MET A 259 -6.86 6.71 9.30
C MET A 259 -6.84 5.96 7.97
N GLY A 260 -7.78 6.30 7.09
CA GLY A 260 -7.77 5.94 5.68
C GLY A 260 -7.49 7.17 4.83
N VAL A 261 -6.62 7.03 3.83
CA VAL A 261 -6.33 8.07 2.84
C VAL A 261 -6.86 7.60 1.50
N ASP A 262 -7.68 8.40 0.85
CA ASP A 262 -8.24 8.13 -0.46
C ASP A 262 -7.47 8.96 -1.50
N VAL A 263 -6.75 8.25 -2.36
CA VAL A 263 -5.85 8.83 -3.37
C VAL A 263 -6.39 8.53 -4.76
N VAL A 264 -6.50 9.55 -5.58
CA VAL A 264 -6.79 9.43 -7.02
C VAL A 264 -5.52 9.76 -7.80
N LEU A 265 -5.36 9.17 -8.97
CA LEU A 265 -4.28 9.52 -9.86
C LEU A 265 -4.76 10.51 -10.92
N ASP A 266 -4.27 11.75 -10.83
CA ASP A 266 -4.40 12.73 -11.89
C ASP A 266 -3.41 12.40 -13.02
N LYS A 267 -3.84 12.63 -14.27
CA LYS A 267 -3.04 12.37 -15.47
C LYS A 267 -1.74 13.20 -15.53
N GLU A 268 -1.80 14.43 -15.05
CA GLU A 268 -0.72 15.41 -15.15
C GLU A 268 0.05 15.56 -13.84
N LYS A 269 -0.67 15.54 -12.71
CA LYS A 269 -0.14 15.83 -11.37
C LYS A 269 0.27 14.58 -10.58
N GLY A 270 -0.15 13.38 -11.02
CA GLY A 270 0.08 12.14 -10.28
C GLY A 270 -0.87 11.94 -9.09
N PRO A 271 -0.40 11.45 -7.93
CA PRO A 271 -1.27 11.17 -6.78
C PRO A 271 -1.84 12.42 -6.12
N GLU A 272 -3.15 12.56 -6.09
CA GLU A 272 -3.89 13.61 -5.37
C GLU A 272 -4.79 13.00 -4.29
N VAL A 273 -4.82 13.61 -3.11
CA VAL A 273 -5.66 13.17 -2.00
C VAL A 273 -7.06 13.78 -2.12
N LEU A 274 -8.07 12.91 -2.23
CA LEU A 274 -9.48 13.32 -2.23
C LEU A 274 -9.97 13.65 -0.84
N GLU A 275 -9.75 12.70 0.08
CA GLU A 275 -10.19 12.80 1.47
C GLU A 275 -9.35 11.94 2.42
N VAL A 276 -9.46 12.26 3.70
CA VAL A 276 -8.92 11.48 4.80
C VAL A 276 -10.07 11.03 5.69
N ASN A 277 -10.10 9.76 6.04
CA ASN A 277 -11.17 9.15 6.83
C ASN A 277 -10.66 8.80 8.23
N ALA A 278 -11.20 9.46 9.27
CA ALA A 278 -10.89 9.15 10.66
C ALA A 278 -11.48 7.81 11.14
N ARG A 279 -12.46 7.26 10.41
CA ARG A 279 -13.16 6.00 10.72
C ARG A 279 -13.23 5.10 9.49
N PRO A 280 -12.06 4.66 8.96
CA PRO A 280 -12.04 3.92 7.69
C PRO A 280 -12.82 2.61 7.77
N GLY A 281 -13.52 2.29 6.68
CA GLY A 281 -14.24 1.03 6.52
C GLY A 281 -13.31 -0.18 6.50
N LEU A 282 -13.78 -1.32 6.99
CA LEU A 282 -12.98 -2.53 7.21
C LEU A 282 -13.07 -3.55 6.07
N SER A 283 -13.87 -3.31 5.03
CA SER A 283 -13.98 -4.20 3.86
C SER A 283 -12.65 -4.41 3.12
N ILE A 284 -11.69 -3.52 3.31
CA ILE A 284 -10.32 -3.64 2.81
C ILE A 284 -9.64 -4.96 3.23
N GLN A 285 -10.00 -5.53 4.38
CA GLN A 285 -9.49 -6.82 4.86
C GLN A 285 -9.93 -7.97 3.94
N LEU A 286 -11.17 -7.90 3.42
CA LEU A 286 -11.72 -8.89 2.51
C LEU A 286 -10.97 -8.85 1.17
N CYS A 287 -10.72 -7.64 0.64
CA CYS A 287 -9.96 -7.44 -0.60
C CYS A 287 -8.52 -7.98 -0.50
N ASN A 288 -7.93 -7.97 0.69
CA ASN A 288 -6.56 -8.41 0.90
C ASN A 288 -6.44 -9.85 1.42
N LYS A 289 -7.57 -10.53 1.72
CA LYS A 289 -7.56 -11.83 2.43
C LYS A 289 -6.64 -11.85 3.66
N ALA A 290 -6.51 -10.72 4.34
CA ALA A 290 -5.58 -10.51 5.44
C ALA A 290 -6.22 -9.71 6.57
N GLY A 291 -5.94 -10.10 7.82
CA GLY A 291 -6.44 -9.41 9.00
C GLY A 291 -5.71 -8.09 9.27
N LEU A 292 -6.45 -7.01 9.37
CA LEU A 292 -5.91 -5.67 9.68
C LEU A 292 -5.40 -5.61 11.13
N LYS A 293 -6.09 -6.26 12.08
CA LYS A 293 -5.67 -6.34 13.48
C LYS A 293 -4.25 -6.88 13.59
N ARG A 294 -3.98 -8.03 12.99
CA ARG A 294 -2.65 -8.65 12.99
C ARG A 294 -1.56 -7.73 12.40
N ARG A 295 -1.90 -6.94 11.38
CA ARG A 295 -0.94 -5.99 10.78
C ARG A 295 -0.65 -4.82 11.71
N ILE A 296 -1.66 -4.28 12.38
CA ILE A 296 -1.52 -3.21 13.35
C ILE A 296 -0.68 -3.67 14.54
N GLU A 297 -1.03 -4.81 15.16
CA GLU A 297 -0.30 -5.38 16.30
C GLU A 297 1.19 -5.62 16.03
N LYS A 298 1.57 -5.86 14.76
CA LYS A 298 2.98 -6.03 14.40
C LYS A 298 3.82 -4.76 14.45
N ILE A 299 3.19 -3.61 14.46
CA ILE A 299 3.86 -2.31 14.40
C ILE A 299 3.51 -1.40 15.59
N ASP A 300 2.61 -1.81 16.47
CA ASP A 300 2.12 -0.95 17.55
C ASP A 300 3.27 -0.49 18.47
N ASP A 301 4.23 -1.37 18.75
CA ASP A 301 5.40 -1.09 19.60
C ASP A 301 6.63 -0.58 18.81
N ILE A 302 6.48 -0.30 17.50
CA ILE A 302 7.60 0.14 16.69
C ILE A 302 7.64 1.67 16.60
N THR A 303 8.72 2.27 17.07
CA THR A 303 8.97 3.70 16.91
C THR A 303 9.34 3.99 15.45
N VAL A 304 8.53 4.80 14.76
CA VAL A 304 8.76 5.22 13.39
C VAL A 304 9.70 6.43 13.36
N ARG A 305 10.87 6.28 12.77
CA ARG A 305 11.95 7.28 12.79
C ARG A 305 11.86 8.29 11.63
N SER A 306 11.44 7.82 10.45
CA SER A 306 11.29 8.65 9.24
C SER A 306 10.17 8.13 8.34
N ASP A 307 9.81 8.88 7.31
CA ASP A 307 8.82 8.44 6.31
C ASP A 307 9.33 7.24 5.50
N GLU A 308 10.64 7.21 5.18
CA GLU A 308 11.29 6.08 4.52
C GLU A 308 11.27 4.83 5.39
N HIS A 309 11.47 4.98 6.70
CA HIS A 309 11.36 3.89 7.65
C HIS A 309 9.93 3.35 7.72
N ALA A 310 8.91 4.21 7.74
CA ALA A 310 7.50 3.83 7.70
C ALA A 310 7.18 3.00 6.44
N ILE A 311 7.64 3.45 5.27
CA ILE A 311 7.44 2.77 4.00
C ILE A 311 8.22 1.45 3.94
N ALA A 312 9.42 1.41 4.52
CA ALA A 312 10.19 0.17 4.63
C ALA A 312 9.46 -0.86 5.50
N LEU A 313 8.93 -0.46 6.66
CA LEU A 313 8.10 -1.32 7.51
C LEU A 313 6.90 -1.87 6.72
N ALA A 314 6.16 -1.01 6.01
CA ALA A 314 5.03 -1.43 5.18
C ALA A 314 5.43 -2.50 4.16
N LYS A 315 6.48 -2.26 3.39
CA LYS A 315 6.93 -3.15 2.30
C LYS A 315 7.49 -4.48 2.81
N TYR A 316 8.31 -4.46 3.85
CA TYR A 316 8.98 -5.67 4.33
C TYR A 316 8.16 -6.51 5.31
N LEU A 317 7.21 -5.90 6.04
CA LEU A 317 6.34 -6.64 6.96
C LEU A 317 5.05 -7.14 6.32
N PHE A 318 4.52 -6.39 5.34
CA PHE A 318 3.18 -6.61 4.78
C PHE A 318 3.18 -6.88 3.27
N GLY A 319 4.35 -7.04 2.64
CA GLY A 319 4.44 -7.50 1.26
C GLY A 319 3.76 -8.87 1.11
N GLU A 320 2.86 -8.95 0.14
CA GLU A 320 2.14 -10.19 -0.18
C GLU A 320 2.97 -11.03 -1.13
N LYS A 321 3.20 -12.28 -0.79
CA LYS A 321 3.96 -13.20 -1.64
C LYS A 321 3.21 -13.60 -2.92
N PHE A 322 1.91 -13.30 -2.97
CA PHE A 322 1.07 -13.60 -4.13
C PHE A 322 1.29 -12.67 -5.32
N ALA A 323 1.79 -11.46 -5.10
CA ALA A 323 1.98 -10.50 -6.18
C ALA A 323 2.97 -11.02 -7.24
N ASP A 324 3.98 -11.78 -6.82
CA ASP A 324 4.93 -12.39 -7.74
C ASP A 324 4.37 -13.62 -8.48
N LYS A 325 3.40 -14.35 -7.87
CA LYS A 325 2.75 -15.51 -8.52
C LYS A 325 1.84 -15.13 -9.67
N VAL A 326 1.41 -13.89 -9.74
CA VAL A 326 0.47 -13.39 -10.74
C VAL A 326 1.16 -13.08 -12.06
N THR A 327 2.43 -12.71 -12.02
CA THR A 327 3.22 -12.33 -13.21
C THR A 327 3.97 -13.51 -13.83
N GLU A 328 4.10 -14.62 -13.11
CA GLU A 328 4.76 -15.82 -13.62
C GLU A 328 3.74 -16.94 -13.86
N LYS A 329 3.84 -17.64 -15.01
CA LYS A 329 3.14 -18.92 -15.21
C LYS A 329 3.49 -19.82 -14.04
N GLU A 330 2.49 -20.41 -13.40
CA GLU A 330 2.58 -21.32 -12.24
C GLU A 330 3.40 -22.58 -12.56
N THR A 331 4.72 -22.44 -12.62
CA THR A 331 5.62 -23.59 -12.51
C THR A 331 6.03 -23.71 -11.06
N GLU A 332 5.65 -24.80 -10.41
CA GLU A 332 6.10 -25.13 -9.05
C GLU A 332 7.63 -25.15 -9.00
N LYS A 333 8.21 -24.15 -8.34
CA LYS A 333 9.68 -24.07 -8.23
C LYS A 333 10.15 -24.97 -7.10
N ARG A 334 11.02 -25.91 -7.42
CA ARG A 334 11.66 -26.79 -6.44
C ARG A 334 12.93 -26.13 -5.89
N ILE A 335 13.09 -26.22 -4.59
CA ILE A 335 14.30 -25.79 -3.86
C ILE A 335 14.89 -26.95 -3.08
N GLN A 336 16.17 -26.84 -2.79
CA GLN A 336 16.97 -27.84 -2.11
C GLN A 336 17.31 -27.39 -0.68
N PRO A 337 17.81 -28.28 0.19
CA PRO A 337 18.24 -27.92 1.55
C PRO A 337 19.30 -26.81 1.60
N LEU A 338 20.12 -26.69 0.55
CA LEU A 338 21.07 -25.60 0.35
C LEU A 338 20.80 -24.94 -0.99
N GLU A 339 20.66 -23.63 -0.98
CA GLU A 339 20.39 -22.80 -2.15
C GLU A 339 21.39 -21.65 -2.28
N ILE A 340 21.56 -21.19 -3.52
CA ILE A 340 22.24 -19.92 -3.79
C ILE A 340 21.19 -18.87 -4.03
N ILE A 341 21.12 -17.87 -3.14
CA ILE A 341 20.25 -16.72 -3.29
C ILE A 341 21.05 -15.51 -3.77
N LYS A 342 20.39 -14.63 -4.54
CA LYS A 342 20.98 -13.36 -4.98
C LYS A 342 20.46 -12.23 -4.09
N VAL A 343 21.27 -11.74 -3.18
CA VAL A 343 20.91 -10.69 -2.22
C VAL A 343 21.20 -9.31 -2.82
N ARG A 344 20.21 -8.40 -2.79
CA ARG A 344 20.39 -7.02 -3.24
C ARG A 344 21.20 -6.22 -2.22
N ILE A 345 22.24 -5.55 -2.70
CA ILE A 345 23.04 -4.61 -1.91
C ILE A 345 22.55 -3.15 -2.11
N PRO A 346 22.81 -2.25 -1.15
CA PRO A 346 22.47 -0.83 -1.26
C PRO A 346 23.12 -0.12 -2.44
N LYS A 347 22.53 0.98 -2.89
CA LYS A 347 23.12 1.86 -3.90
C LYS A 347 24.36 2.53 -3.30
N GLY A 348 25.47 2.55 -4.05
CA GLY A 348 26.73 3.15 -3.62
C GLY A 348 27.59 2.29 -2.71
N PHE A 349 27.08 1.19 -2.17
CA PHE A 349 27.87 0.26 -1.35
C PHE A 349 28.70 -0.67 -2.24
N LYS A 350 30.00 -0.76 -1.95
CA LYS A 350 30.93 -1.70 -2.60
C LYS A 350 31.34 -2.77 -1.56
N PRO A 351 30.80 -3.99 -1.66
CA PRO A 351 31.13 -5.04 -0.73
C PRO A 351 32.61 -5.48 -0.93
N ASP A 352 33.34 -5.68 0.16
CA ASP A 352 34.66 -6.30 0.12
C ASP A 352 34.54 -7.82 -0.07
N LEU A 353 34.65 -8.26 -1.32
CA LEU A 353 34.47 -9.66 -1.71
C LEU A 353 35.79 -10.46 -1.75
N GLN A 354 36.93 -9.80 -1.60
CA GLN A 354 38.23 -10.43 -1.85
C GLN A 354 38.62 -11.53 -0.83
N LYS A 355 37.92 -11.59 0.29
CA LYS A 355 38.20 -12.54 1.38
C LYS A 355 37.15 -13.63 1.60
N SER A 356 36.16 -13.77 0.70
CA SER A 356 35.07 -14.76 0.93
C SER A 356 34.79 -15.60 -0.31
N PRO A 357 35.13 -16.91 -0.29
CA PRO A 357 34.84 -17.83 -1.39
C PRO A 357 33.36 -18.10 -1.60
N ILE A 358 32.50 -17.58 -0.70
CA ILE A 358 31.05 -17.82 -0.69
C ILE A 358 30.29 -16.70 -1.39
N LEU A 359 30.92 -15.56 -1.67
CA LEU A 359 30.29 -14.37 -2.22
C LEU A 359 30.83 -14.08 -3.63
N LYS A 360 29.95 -14.11 -4.62
CA LYS A 360 30.26 -13.68 -6.00
C LYS A 360 29.39 -12.45 -6.33
N GLN A 361 30.04 -11.42 -6.91
CA GLN A 361 29.30 -10.26 -7.41
C GLN A 361 28.59 -10.63 -8.71
N GLY A 362 27.27 -10.50 -8.73
CA GLY A 362 26.46 -10.66 -9.92
C GLY A 362 26.25 -9.36 -10.68
N LYS A 363 25.75 -9.42 -11.91
CA LYS A 363 25.26 -8.25 -12.63
C LYS A 363 24.18 -7.55 -11.78
N HIS A 364 24.13 -6.22 -11.77
CA HIS A 364 23.06 -5.41 -11.15
C HIS A 364 22.99 -5.40 -9.60
N ARG A 365 24.08 -5.08 -8.91
CA ARG A 365 24.09 -4.85 -7.44
C ARG A 365 23.48 -6.00 -6.62
N VAL A 366 23.79 -7.19 -6.99
CA VAL A 366 23.42 -8.39 -6.24
C VAL A 366 24.68 -9.18 -5.88
N VAL A 367 24.63 -9.84 -4.74
CA VAL A 367 25.68 -10.75 -4.28
C VAL A 367 25.06 -12.13 -4.09
N GLU A 368 25.71 -13.15 -4.62
CA GLU A 368 25.30 -14.54 -4.43
C GLU A 368 25.72 -15.01 -3.04
N VAL A 369 24.78 -15.54 -2.30
CA VAL A 369 24.96 -16.01 -0.92
C VAL A 369 24.42 -17.42 -0.79
N ARG A 370 25.20 -18.32 -0.20
CA ARG A 370 24.71 -19.65 0.15
C ARG A 370 23.77 -19.57 1.34
N ALA A 371 22.59 -20.12 1.21
CA ALA A 371 21.53 -20.12 2.22
C ALA A 371 21.08 -21.55 2.53
N LYS A 372 20.80 -21.83 3.80
CA LYS A 372 20.18 -23.09 4.25
C LYS A 372 18.65 -22.90 4.28
N VAL A 373 17.93 -23.83 3.70
CA VAL A 373 16.48 -23.97 3.85
C VAL A 373 16.18 -24.61 5.20
N ASP A 374 15.34 -23.94 6.01
CA ASP A 374 14.98 -24.39 7.34
C ASP A 374 13.47 -24.25 7.59
N THR A 375 12.77 -25.36 7.48
CA THR A 375 11.32 -25.43 7.72
C THR A 375 10.95 -25.34 9.20
N GLY A 376 11.90 -25.55 10.12
CA GLY A 376 11.71 -25.34 11.57
C GLY A 376 11.68 -23.88 11.97
N ALA A 377 12.48 -23.03 11.31
CA ALA A 377 12.52 -21.61 11.58
C ALA A 377 11.34 -20.87 10.91
N PHE A 378 10.61 -20.04 11.65
CA PHE A 378 9.54 -19.24 11.06
C PHE A 378 10.06 -18.12 10.16
N ARG A 379 11.12 -17.38 10.56
CA ARG A 379 11.72 -16.27 9.82
C ARG A 379 13.11 -16.60 9.35
N SER A 380 13.48 -16.01 8.22
CA SER A 380 14.87 -16.02 7.76
C SER A 380 15.79 -15.26 8.71
N SER A 381 17.04 -15.65 8.75
CA SER A 381 18.10 -14.98 9.52
C SER A 381 19.39 -14.86 8.73
N ILE A 382 20.12 -13.78 8.99
CA ILE A 382 21.42 -13.49 8.39
C ILE A 382 22.48 -13.31 9.49
N ASP A 383 23.69 -13.77 9.23
CA ASP A 383 24.82 -13.51 10.09
C ASP A 383 25.15 -12.03 10.17
N ARG A 384 25.52 -11.54 11.38
CA ARG A 384 25.83 -10.13 11.60
C ARG A 384 26.98 -9.64 10.70
N ASN A 385 28.10 -10.36 10.67
CA ASN A 385 29.25 -9.98 9.88
C ASN A 385 28.94 -10.01 8.37
N LEU A 386 28.12 -10.98 7.93
CA LEU A 386 27.62 -11.01 6.55
C LEU A 386 26.73 -9.81 6.23
N ALA A 387 25.82 -9.45 7.13
CA ALA A 387 24.94 -8.29 6.93
C ALA A 387 25.72 -6.98 6.83
N GLU A 388 26.77 -6.81 7.65
CA GLU A 388 27.69 -5.67 7.60
C GLU A 388 28.47 -5.64 6.29
N LYS A 389 29.09 -6.76 5.88
CA LYS A 389 29.82 -6.90 4.61
C LYS A 389 28.95 -6.63 3.37
N LEU A 390 27.64 -6.83 3.45
CA LEU A 390 26.70 -6.53 2.38
C LEU A 390 26.11 -5.12 2.49
N GLY A 391 26.47 -4.32 3.51
CA GLY A 391 25.94 -2.99 3.77
C GLY A 391 24.47 -3.01 4.16
N LEU A 392 23.98 -4.10 4.73
CA LEU A 392 22.59 -4.28 5.11
C LEU A 392 22.31 -3.92 6.58
N LEU A 393 23.35 -3.75 7.40
CA LEU A 393 23.24 -3.43 8.83
C LEU A 393 23.69 -1.99 9.09
N SER A 394 22.94 -1.02 8.56
CA SER A 394 23.03 0.39 8.95
C SER A 394 21.83 0.79 9.80
N SER A 395 21.98 1.83 10.61
CA SER A 395 20.89 2.35 11.46
C SER A 395 19.62 2.65 10.69
N GLU A 396 19.74 3.13 9.45
CA GLU A 396 18.60 3.45 8.56
C GLU A 396 17.87 2.20 8.04
N LYS A 397 18.53 1.04 8.00
CA LYS A 397 17.98 -0.22 7.47
C LYS A 397 17.43 -1.14 8.53
N ILE A 398 17.71 -0.89 9.79
CA ILE A 398 17.11 -1.61 10.90
C ILE A 398 15.64 -1.21 10.95
N LEU A 399 14.73 -2.18 10.75
CA LEU A 399 13.30 -1.96 10.84
C LEU A 399 12.88 -1.80 12.31
N TYR A 400 13.30 -2.74 13.16
CA TYR A 400 13.07 -2.73 14.60
C TYR A 400 14.02 -3.71 15.30
N PHE A 401 14.06 -3.67 16.63
CA PHE A 401 14.72 -4.67 17.46
C PHE A 401 13.70 -5.66 17.99
N ARG A 402 14.08 -6.92 18.06
CA ARG A 402 13.26 -7.98 18.62
C ARG A 402 13.95 -8.60 19.84
N HIS A 403 13.22 -8.63 20.96
CA HIS A 403 13.66 -9.30 22.15
C HIS A 403 13.58 -10.81 21.98
N TYR A 404 14.66 -11.50 22.23
CA TYR A 404 14.74 -12.95 22.26
C TYR A 404 15.14 -13.38 23.66
N LYS A 405 14.32 -14.26 24.25
CA LYS A 405 14.68 -15.01 25.45
C LYS A 405 15.39 -16.27 24.99
N SER A 406 16.66 -16.43 25.32
CA SER A 406 17.38 -17.67 25.06
C SER A 406 16.90 -18.76 26.05
N SER A 407 17.06 -20.04 25.70
CA SER A 407 16.82 -21.16 26.60
C SER A 407 17.65 -21.10 27.92
N LEU A 408 18.69 -20.28 27.94
CA LEU A 408 19.54 -19.99 29.09
C LEU A 408 19.17 -18.71 29.84
N GLY A 409 17.98 -18.14 29.61
CA GLY A 409 17.48 -16.96 30.32
C GLY A 409 18.10 -15.61 29.92
N LYS A 410 19.10 -15.57 29.03
CA LYS A 410 19.71 -14.31 28.55
C LYS A 410 18.82 -13.63 27.53
N HIS A 411 18.45 -12.38 27.80
CA HIS A 411 17.75 -11.52 26.85
C HIS A 411 18.76 -10.90 25.89
N LYS A 412 18.55 -11.07 24.58
CA LYS A 412 19.33 -10.40 23.53
C LYS A 412 18.40 -9.72 22.55
N ASP A 413 18.60 -8.44 22.34
CA ASP A 413 17.95 -7.70 21.28
C ASP A 413 18.62 -7.99 19.95
N ARG A 414 17.85 -8.48 19.00
CA ARG A 414 18.33 -8.74 17.65
C ARG A 414 17.73 -7.73 16.68
N PRO A 415 18.58 -7.01 15.92
CA PRO A 415 18.06 -6.14 14.88
C PRO A 415 17.35 -6.98 13.82
N VAL A 416 16.25 -6.44 13.31
CA VAL A 416 15.52 -6.96 12.16
C VAL A 416 15.68 -5.98 11.03
N ILE A 417 16.14 -6.46 9.88
CA ILE A 417 16.47 -5.65 8.70
C ILE A 417 15.60 -6.05 7.52
N GLY A 418 15.34 -5.09 6.63
CA GLY A 418 14.67 -5.35 5.36
C GLY A 418 15.64 -5.90 4.32
N VAL A 419 15.39 -7.10 3.82
CA VAL A 419 16.25 -7.75 2.82
C VAL A 419 15.44 -8.08 1.57
N THR A 420 15.99 -7.76 0.41
CA THR A 420 15.49 -8.20 -0.88
C THR A 420 16.43 -9.22 -1.47
N PHE A 421 15.94 -10.39 -1.82
CA PHE A 421 16.74 -11.42 -2.48
C PHE A 421 15.92 -12.15 -3.55
N TRP A 422 16.61 -12.90 -4.40
CA TRP A 422 15.98 -13.80 -5.38
C TRP A 422 16.33 -15.24 -5.02
N LEU A 423 15.30 -16.08 -4.97
CA LEU A 423 15.40 -17.54 -4.78
C LEU A 423 14.77 -18.21 -6.00
N GLN A 424 15.55 -18.97 -6.75
CA GLN A 424 15.13 -19.61 -8.00
C GLN A 424 14.42 -18.62 -8.98
N GLY A 425 15.01 -17.39 -9.12
CA GLY A 425 14.47 -16.31 -9.94
C GLY A 425 13.31 -15.53 -9.32
N LYS A 426 12.67 -16.04 -8.27
CA LYS A 426 11.58 -15.36 -7.58
C LYS A 426 12.12 -14.31 -6.62
N LYS A 427 11.66 -13.07 -6.76
CA LYS A 427 12.01 -11.96 -5.88
C LYS A 427 11.27 -12.07 -4.55
N VAL A 428 12.00 -12.03 -3.44
CA VAL A 428 11.47 -12.05 -2.07
C VAL A 428 11.89 -10.76 -1.37
N MET A 429 10.92 -10.02 -0.83
CA MET A 429 11.14 -8.86 0.04
C MET A 429 10.63 -9.21 1.43
N THR A 430 11.51 -9.25 2.42
CA THR A 430 11.14 -9.75 3.75
C THR A 430 11.98 -9.13 4.85
N ALA A 431 11.43 -9.18 6.08
CA ALA A 431 12.14 -8.79 7.30
C ALA A 431 12.94 -10.00 7.83
N VAL A 432 14.26 -9.84 7.94
CA VAL A 432 15.22 -10.88 8.30
C VAL A 432 15.87 -10.55 9.65
N ASN A 433 15.96 -11.53 10.54
CA ASN A 433 16.65 -11.38 11.82
C ASN A 433 18.17 -11.35 11.62
N VAL A 434 18.85 -10.42 12.26
CA VAL A 434 20.33 -10.45 12.35
C VAL A 434 20.71 -11.26 13.58
N ALA A 435 21.52 -12.27 13.38
CA ALA A 435 21.93 -13.18 14.44
C ALA A 435 23.43 -13.46 14.33
N ASP A 436 24.06 -13.82 15.43
CA ASP A 436 25.40 -14.38 15.42
C ASP A 436 25.33 -15.80 14.89
N ARG A 437 25.93 -16.01 13.74
CA ARG A 437 25.99 -17.30 13.05
C ARG A 437 27.43 -17.71 12.71
N ASP A 438 28.41 -17.13 13.38
CA ASP A 438 29.83 -17.36 13.07
C ASP A 438 30.24 -18.82 13.19
N LYS A 439 29.67 -19.51 14.17
CA LYS A 439 29.93 -20.95 14.37
C LYS A 439 29.08 -21.86 13.50
N LEU A 440 28.10 -21.29 12.72
CA LEU A 440 27.21 -22.07 11.89
C LEU A 440 27.77 -22.20 10.45
N ARG A 441 27.48 -23.35 9.83
CA ARG A 441 27.95 -23.72 8.49
C ARG A 441 27.46 -22.78 7.40
N THR A 442 26.26 -22.19 7.57
CA THR A 442 25.68 -21.24 6.63
C THR A 442 25.37 -19.92 7.32
N LYS A 443 25.77 -18.83 6.66
CA LYS A 443 25.58 -17.47 7.17
C LYS A 443 24.21 -16.89 6.87
N PHE A 444 23.42 -17.51 5.99
CA PHE A 444 22.04 -17.15 5.70
C PHE A 444 21.13 -18.37 5.86
N LEU A 445 19.96 -18.15 6.51
CA LEU A 445 18.94 -19.17 6.73
C LEU A 445 17.62 -18.66 6.15
N LEU A 446 16.95 -19.49 5.35
CA LEU A 446 15.64 -19.24 4.80
C LEU A 446 14.59 -19.90 5.68
N GLY A 447 13.74 -19.11 6.33
CA GLY A 447 12.65 -19.58 7.19
C GLY A 447 11.35 -19.81 6.44
N ARG A 448 10.44 -20.57 7.03
CA ARG A 448 9.13 -20.99 6.46
C ARG A 448 8.35 -19.85 5.82
N LYS A 449 8.38 -18.65 6.45
CA LYS A 449 7.70 -17.46 5.90
C LYS A 449 8.16 -17.17 4.46
N ASP A 450 9.42 -17.38 4.14
CA ASP A 450 10.02 -17.03 2.86
C ASP A 450 10.09 -18.21 1.87
N LEU A 451 9.73 -19.40 2.34
CA LEU A 451 9.68 -20.66 1.58
C LEU A 451 8.29 -20.99 1.04
N GLU A 452 7.27 -20.20 1.39
CA GLU A 452 5.90 -20.44 0.94
C GLU A 452 5.78 -20.40 -0.58
N GLY A 453 5.18 -21.44 -1.18
CA GLY A 453 5.04 -21.59 -2.62
C GLY A 453 6.25 -22.21 -3.31
N PHE A 454 7.18 -22.78 -2.56
CA PHE A 454 8.23 -23.65 -3.08
C PHE A 454 8.01 -25.09 -2.62
N LEU A 455 8.33 -26.03 -3.50
CA LEU A 455 8.48 -27.44 -3.14
C LEU A 455 9.91 -27.69 -2.65
N ILE A 456 10.05 -28.36 -1.51
CA ILE A 456 11.36 -28.64 -0.93
C ILE A 456 11.75 -30.08 -1.26
N SER A 457 12.85 -30.24 -2.01
CA SER A 457 13.47 -31.53 -2.27
C SER A 457 14.45 -31.90 -1.14
N ALA A 458 14.43 -33.13 -0.70
CA ALA A 458 15.41 -33.62 0.27
C ALA A 458 16.82 -33.79 -0.33
N LYS A 459 16.94 -33.93 -1.67
CA LYS A 459 18.24 -34.02 -2.37
C LYS A 459 18.89 -32.65 -2.48
N SER A 460 20.19 -32.57 -2.24
CA SER A 460 21.01 -31.36 -2.44
C SER A 460 22.06 -31.62 -3.49
N ASN A 461 22.12 -30.75 -4.51
CA ASN A 461 23.17 -30.75 -5.52
C ASN A 461 24.37 -29.88 -5.09
N LEU A 462 24.21 -29.09 -4.02
CA LEU A 462 25.31 -28.30 -3.46
C LEU A 462 26.05 -29.14 -2.42
N PRO A 463 27.38 -29.13 -2.43
CA PRO A 463 28.16 -29.85 -1.43
C PRO A 463 27.87 -29.31 -0.04
N ASN A 464 27.81 -30.20 0.95
CA ASN A 464 27.63 -29.82 2.35
C ASN A 464 28.77 -28.89 2.77
N PRO A 465 28.53 -27.75 3.40
CA PRO A 465 29.55 -26.81 3.85
C PRO A 465 30.63 -27.41 4.75
N SER A 466 30.35 -28.52 5.43
CA SER A 466 31.37 -29.28 6.21
C SER A 466 32.36 -30.02 5.32
N LEU A 467 31.95 -30.40 4.11
CA LEU A 467 32.84 -31.07 3.16
C LEU A 467 33.79 -30.08 2.47
N THR A 468 33.45 -28.78 2.38
CA THR A 468 34.35 -27.77 1.82
C THR A 468 35.61 -27.55 2.69
N ARG A 469 35.50 -27.70 4.02
CA ARG A 469 36.72 -27.73 4.88
C ARG A 469 37.59 -28.94 4.62
N GLY A 470 36.99 -30.09 4.35
CA GLY A 470 37.73 -31.31 3.96
C GLY A 470 38.39 -31.18 2.57
N VAL A 471 37.66 -30.61 1.61
CA VAL A 471 38.14 -30.42 0.23
C VAL A 471 39.28 -29.41 0.16
N GLU A 472 39.24 -28.31 0.93
CA GLU A 472 40.40 -27.39 1.04
C GLU A 472 41.63 -28.08 1.64
N THR A 473 41.44 -29.00 2.60
CA THR A 473 42.53 -29.81 3.18
C THR A 473 43.02 -30.83 2.18
N GLU A 474 42.17 -31.46 1.38
CA GLU A 474 42.55 -32.39 0.31
C GLU A 474 43.20 -31.69 -0.87
N ILE A 475 42.74 -30.53 -1.29
CA ILE A 475 43.35 -29.72 -2.35
C ILE A 475 44.77 -29.24 -1.88
N ARG A 476 44.92 -28.86 -0.62
CA ARG A 476 46.26 -28.61 -0.06
C ARG A 476 47.14 -29.85 -0.06
N LYS A 477 46.63 -31.01 0.31
CA LYS A 477 47.38 -32.28 0.26
C LYS A 477 47.72 -32.69 -1.17
N LEU A 478 46.85 -32.49 -2.15
CA LEU A 478 47.09 -32.75 -3.56
C LEU A 478 48.10 -31.78 -4.18
N LYS A 479 48.07 -30.49 -3.79
CA LYS A 479 49.12 -29.51 -4.21
C LYS A 479 50.50 -29.82 -3.61
N ILE A 480 50.55 -30.32 -2.39
CA ILE A 480 51.81 -30.73 -1.74
C ILE A 480 52.37 -32.02 -2.37
N LYS A 481 51.51 -32.93 -2.89
CA LYS A 481 51.93 -34.12 -3.62
C LYS A 481 52.39 -33.86 -5.06
N LYS A 482 52.02 -32.75 -5.68
CA LYS A 482 52.51 -32.37 -7.03
C LYS A 482 53.81 -31.58 -7.01
N ASN A 483 54.31 -31.19 -5.85
CA ASN A 483 55.57 -30.46 -5.66
C ASN A 483 56.62 -31.31 -4.90
N LYS A 484 56.48 -32.63 -4.91
CA LYS A 484 57.47 -33.63 -4.60
C LYS A 484 57.61 -34.50 -5.87
#